data_8775a83e64466ea6c351617927ff94e6
#
_entry.id   8775a83e64466ea6c351617927ff94e6
#
_cell.length_a   1.000
_cell.length_b   1.000
_cell.length_c   1.000
_cell.angle_alpha   90.00
_cell.angle_beta   90.00
_cell.angle_gamma   90.00
#
_symmetry.space_group_name_H-M   'P 1'
#
loop_
_entity.id
_entity.type
_entity.pdbx_description
1 polymer ?
#
loop_
_entity_poly.entity_id
_entity_poly.type
_entity_poly.pdbx_seq_one_letter_code
_entity_poly.pdbx_strand_id
1 'polypeptide(L)'
;MLDKVDIQETISLYHDGGSTSAWDQVMATFLPDGIWEVPALDIRCQGRAEIRTAMTEMLEPIEYLVQINAPAIIAVDGDTASARSLIRECAKFRGRPGLMDVVGQFNDELERTPDGWKFAHRTFTILGTHVSAEHAR
;
A
#
# COMPACT_ATOMS: atom_id res chain seq x y z
N MET A 1 -7.11 18.76 -13.28
CA MET A 1 -5.79 18.33 -13.78
C MET A 1 -4.80 18.09 -12.65
N LEU A 2 -4.63 19.07 -11.74
CA LEU A 2 -3.75 18.91 -10.58
C LEU A 2 -4.20 17.80 -9.64
N ASP A 3 -5.50 17.53 -9.56
CA ASP A 3 -6.03 16.48 -8.70
C ASP A 3 -5.44 15.11 -8.97
N LYS A 4 -5.29 14.73 -10.25
CA LYS A 4 -4.70 13.42 -10.58
C LYS A 4 -3.23 13.34 -10.20
N VAL A 5 -2.49 14.44 -10.35
CA VAL A 5 -1.09 14.52 -9.90
C VAL A 5 -1.01 14.38 -8.38
N ASP A 6 -1.87 15.08 -7.66
CA ASP A 6 -1.90 15.05 -6.20
C ASP A 6 -2.31 13.67 -5.67
N ILE A 7 -3.27 13.02 -6.33
CA ILE A 7 -3.68 11.65 -5.97
C ILE A 7 -2.54 10.67 -6.23
N GLN A 8 -1.85 10.80 -7.37
CA GLN A 8 -0.68 9.96 -7.67
C GLN A 8 0.43 10.16 -6.64
N GLU A 9 0.62 11.40 -6.16
CA GLU A 9 1.58 11.70 -5.10
C GLU A 9 1.19 10.99 -3.79
N THR A 10 -0.10 11.02 -3.42
CA THR A 10 -0.59 10.31 -2.24
C THR A 10 -0.27 8.80 -2.34
N ILE A 11 -0.53 8.20 -3.49
CA ILE A 11 -0.22 6.79 -3.74
C ILE A 11 1.28 6.53 -3.62
N SER A 12 2.10 7.40 -4.20
CA SER A 12 3.56 7.26 -4.15
C SER A 12 4.10 7.37 -2.72
N LEU A 13 3.57 8.28 -1.92
CA LEU A 13 3.96 8.45 -0.52
C LEU A 13 3.64 7.21 0.31
N TYR A 14 2.52 6.55 0.04
CA TYR A 14 2.18 5.29 0.71
C TYR A 14 3.23 4.21 0.41
N HIS A 15 3.56 3.99 -0.85
CA HIS A 15 4.50 2.94 -1.24
C HIS A 15 5.94 3.24 -0.82
N ASP A 16 6.35 4.49 -0.94
CA ASP A 16 7.66 4.92 -0.44
C ASP A 16 7.77 4.69 1.08
N GLY A 17 6.76 5.14 1.83
CA GLY A 17 6.71 4.96 3.27
C GLY A 17 6.68 3.50 3.70
N GLY A 18 5.94 2.67 2.98
CA GLY A 18 5.90 1.23 3.24
C GLY A 18 7.25 0.55 3.03
N SER A 19 7.98 0.95 1.99
CA SER A 19 9.31 0.41 1.69
C SER A 19 10.39 0.90 2.65
N THR A 20 10.24 2.10 3.21
CA THR A 20 11.23 2.72 4.10
C THR A 20 10.85 2.63 5.57
N SER A 21 9.73 2.02 5.90
CA SER A 21 9.15 1.96 7.25
C SER A 21 8.87 3.34 7.85
N ALA A 22 8.55 4.30 7.00
CA ALA A 22 8.16 5.65 7.40
C ALA A 22 6.65 5.68 7.74
N TRP A 23 6.29 5.10 8.89
CA TRP A 23 4.88 4.86 9.24
C TRP A 23 4.06 6.12 9.41
N ASP A 24 4.64 7.21 9.89
CA ASP A 24 3.93 8.49 9.98
C ASP A 24 3.55 9.00 8.58
N GLN A 25 4.44 8.82 7.60
CA GLN A 25 4.17 9.17 6.21
C GLN A 25 3.05 8.31 5.64
N VAL A 26 3.07 7.01 5.90
CA VAL A 26 2.02 6.08 5.43
C VAL A 26 0.68 6.46 6.06
N MET A 27 0.64 6.66 7.37
CA MET A 27 -0.61 7.01 8.07
C MET A 27 -1.18 8.34 7.61
N ALA A 28 -0.34 9.30 7.26
CA ALA A 28 -0.78 10.59 6.73
C ALA A 28 -1.47 10.48 5.36
N THR A 29 -1.32 9.37 4.63
CA THR A 29 -2.03 9.14 3.37
C THR A 29 -3.47 8.72 3.56
N PHE A 30 -3.86 8.27 4.76
CA PHE A 30 -5.22 7.84 5.07
C PHE A 30 -6.01 8.95 5.76
N LEU A 31 -7.34 8.93 5.57
CA LEU A 31 -8.24 9.66 6.45
C LEU A 31 -8.11 9.12 7.88
N PRO A 32 -8.43 9.91 8.92
CA PRO A 32 -8.38 9.43 10.30
C PRO A 32 -9.17 8.14 10.55
N ASP A 33 -10.28 7.94 9.82
CA ASP A 33 -11.13 6.76 9.89
C ASP A 33 -11.01 5.87 8.64
N GLY A 34 -9.95 6.03 7.88
CA GLY A 34 -9.71 5.28 6.65
C GLY A 34 -9.68 3.77 6.88
N ILE A 35 -9.99 3.03 5.82
CA ILE A 35 -10.02 1.57 5.82
C ILE A 35 -8.90 1.04 4.94
N TRP A 36 -8.19 0.06 5.47
CA TRP A 36 -7.20 -0.71 4.71
C TRP A 36 -7.55 -2.18 4.82
N GLU A 37 -7.70 -2.84 3.67
CA GLU A 37 -8.03 -4.26 3.69
C GLU A 37 -7.26 -5.07 2.66
N VAL A 38 -6.97 -6.31 3.06
CA VAL A 38 -6.37 -7.34 2.22
C VAL A 38 -7.23 -8.58 2.37
N PRO A 39 -8.27 -8.74 1.53
CA PRO A 39 -9.25 -9.83 1.71
C PRO A 39 -8.64 -11.23 1.72
N ALA A 40 -7.62 -11.47 0.89
CA ALA A 40 -6.96 -12.78 0.83
C ALA A 40 -6.29 -13.19 2.15
N LEU A 41 -5.94 -12.23 3.00
CA LEU A 41 -5.33 -12.47 4.30
C LEU A 41 -6.31 -12.26 5.46
N ASP A 42 -7.58 -12.05 5.16
CA ASP A 42 -8.63 -11.76 6.13
C ASP A 42 -8.27 -10.53 7.01
N ILE A 43 -7.68 -9.52 6.39
CA ILE A 43 -7.31 -8.28 7.06
C ILE A 43 -8.30 -7.19 6.66
N ARG A 44 -8.89 -6.54 7.65
CA ARG A 44 -9.67 -5.32 7.49
C ARG A 44 -9.46 -4.44 8.71
N CYS A 45 -8.80 -3.31 8.49
CA CYS A 45 -8.48 -2.35 9.55
C CYS A 45 -9.19 -1.05 9.28
N GLN A 46 -9.76 -0.44 10.30
CA GLN A 46 -10.40 0.86 10.23
C GLN A 46 -9.76 1.81 11.23
N GLY A 47 -9.33 2.97 10.71
CA GLY A 47 -8.63 3.98 11.50
C GLY A 47 -7.12 3.79 11.50
N ARG A 48 -6.42 4.91 11.61
CA ARG A 48 -4.95 4.95 11.50
C ARG A 48 -4.25 4.06 12.53
N ALA A 49 -4.77 4.00 13.75
CA ALA A 49 -4.15 3.19 14.81
C ALA A 49 -4.17 1.70 14.47
N GLU A 50 -5.31 1.17 14.04
CA GLU A 50 -5.43 -0.24 13.64
C GLU A 50 -4.57 -0.55 12.42
N ILE A 51 -4.57 0.35 11.42
CA ILE A 51 -3.78 0.19 10.20
C ILE A 51 -2.29 0.13 10.55
N ARG A 52 -1.82 1.08 11.36
CA ARG A 52 -0.40 1.14 11.77
C ARG A 52 0.03 -0.13 12.50
N THR A 53 -0.78 -0.59 13.45
CA THR A 53 -0.49 -1.81 14.20
C THR A 53 -0.39 -3.02 13.27
N ALA A 54 -1.37 -3.21 12.39
CA ALA A 54 -1.40 -4.34 11.47
C ALA A 54 -0.20 -4.32 10.51
N MET A 55 0.11 -3.18 9.92
CA MET A 55 1.25 -3.04 9.00
C MET A 55 2.58 -3.27 9.69
N THR A 56 2.75 -2.70 10.89
CA THR A 56 3.98 -2.84 11.67
C THR A 56 4.23 -4.31 12.04
N GLU A 57 3.20 -5.01 12.49
CA GLU A 57 3.30 -6.44 12.83
C GLU A 57 3.57 -7.30 11.59
N MET A 58 2.90 -7.01 10.48
CA MET A 58 3.07 -7.77 9.23
C MET A 58 4.49 -7.63 8.68
N LEU A 59 5.10 -6.46 8.79
CA LEU A 59 6.40 -6.17 8.21
C LEU A 59 7.58 -6.37 9.18
N GLU A 60 7.29 -6.67 10.45
CA GLU A 60 8.33 -6.90 11.46
C GLU A 60 9.34 -8.00 11.04
N PRO A 61 8.91 -9.17 10.53
CA PRO A 61 9.84 -10.21 10.11
C PRO A 61 10.57 -9.93 8.80
N ILE A 62 10.28 -8.81 8.15
CA ILE A 62 10.84 -8.48 6.84
C ILE A 62 12.10 -7.64 7.00
N GLU A 63 13.19 -8.10 6.38
CA GLU A 63 14.47 -7.39 6.37
C GLU A 63 14.42 -6.16 5.46
N TYR A 64 13.86 -6.33 4.25
CA TYR A 64 13.59 -5.23 3.34
C TYR A 64 12.40 -5.55 2.45
N LEU A 65 11.71 -4.51 2.03
CA LEU A 65 10.57 -4.59 1.13
C LEU A 65 10.73 -3.49 0.08
N VAL A 66 10.55 -3.85 -1.18
CA VAL A 66 10.49 -2.88 -2.27
C VAL A 66 9.14 -3.02 -2.95
N GLN A 67 8.41 -1.91 -3.02
CA GLN A 67 7.12 -1.85 -3.71
C GLN A 67 7.29 -1.03 -4.97
N ILE A 68 7.04 -1.66 -6.13
CA ILE A 68 7.08 -0.98 -7.43
C ILE A 68 5.64 -0.88 -7.93
N ASN A 69 5.12 0.33 -7.92
CA ASN A 69 3.73 0.62 -8.27
C ASN A 69 3.65 1.23 -9.66
N ALA A 70 2.80 0.67 -10.51
CA ALA A 70 2.52 1.26 -11.81
C ALA A 70 1.71 2.56 -11.65
N PRO A 71 1.78 3.51 -12.61
CA PRO A 71 0.91 4.67 -12.57
C PRO A 71 -0.55 4.27 -12.48
N ALA A 72 -1.30 4.96 -11.61
CA ALA A 72 -2.70 4.65 -11.35
C ALA A 72 -3.61 5.17 -12.45
N ILE A 73 -4.71 4.45 -12.66
CA ILE A 73 -5.85 4.93 -13.44
C ILE A 73 -6.78 5.61 -12.45
N ILE A 74 -7.02 6.91 -12.64
CA ILE A 74 -7.69 7.77 -11.67
C ILE A 74 -8.92 8.40 -12.30
N ALA A 75 -10.04 8.36 -11.58
CA ALA A 75 -11.27 9.06 -11.93
C ALA A 75 -11.65 10.00 -10.78
N VAL A 76 -11.80 11.28 -11.08
CA VAL A 76 -12.14 12.31 -10.08
C VAL A 76 -13.58 12.75 -10.29
N ASP A 77 -14.33 12.81 -9.19
CA ASP A 77 -15.71 13.29 -9.16
C ASP A 77 -15.87 14.28 -7.99
N GLY A 78 -15.64 15.56 -8.25
CA GLY A 78 -15.68 16.60 -7.21
C GLY A 78 -14.63 16.36 -6.14
N ASP A 79 -15.10 16.16 -4.92
CA ASP A 79 -14.24 15.94 -3.74
C ASP A 79 -13.94 14.47 -3.44
N THR A 80 -14.37 13.58 -4.33
CA THR A 80 -14.09 12.15 -4.24
C THR A 80 -13.37 11.67 -5.49
N ALA A 81 -12.65 10.58 -5.37
CA ALA A 81 -11.96 9.95 -6.50
C ALA A 81 -11.84 8.45 -6.29
N SER A 82 -11.68 7.75 -7.38
CA SER A 82 -11.28 6.35 -7.38
C SER A 82 -9.96 6.20 -8.10
N ALA A 83 -9.18 5.21 -7.69
CA ALA A 83 -7.92 4.88 -8.35
C ALA A 83 -7.73 3.36 -8.33
N ARG A 84 -7.06 2.85 -9.36
CA ARG A 84 -6.60 1.46 -9.35
C ARG A 84 -5.20 1.42 -9.94
N SER A 85 -4.38 0.54 -9.39
CA SER A 85 -2.99 0.41 -9.84
C SER A 85 -2.48 -0.99 -9.62
N LEU A 86 -1.60 -1.42 -10.50
CA LEU A 86 -0.90 -2.70 -10.36
C LEU A 86 0.39 -2.48 -9.57
N ILE A 87 0.76 -3.48 -8.80
CA ILE A 87 1.98 -3.44 -7.98
C ILE A 87 2.72 -4.76 -8.04
N ARG A 88 4.04 -4.64 -7.96
CA ARG A 88 4.93 -5.75 -7.67
C ARG A 88 5.69 -5.44 -6.39
N GLU A 89 5.68 -6.37 -5.46
CA GLU A 89 6.44 -6.29 -4.23
C GLU A 89 7.50 -7.37 -4.19
N CYS A 90 8.70 -7.01 -3.72
CA CYS A 90 9.76 -7.96 -3.44
C CYS A 90 10.15 -7.83 -1.98
N ALA A 91 10.07 -8.92 -1.24
CA ALA A 91 10.34 -8.94 0.18
C ALA A 91 11.41 -9.99 0.55
N LYS A 92 12.31 -9.62 1.44
CA LYS A 92 13.29 -10.53 2.03
C LYS A 92 12.95 -10.70 3.51
N PHE A 93 12.70 -11.93 3.92
CA PHE A 93 12.46 -12.24 5.33
C PHE A 93 13.77 -12.46 6.07
N ARG A 94 13.82 -12.01 7.32
CA ARG A 94 14.99 -12.25 8.20
C ARG A 94 15.16 -13.73 8.47
N GLY A 95 16.38 -14.22 8.31
CA GLY A 95 16.73 -15.59 8.62
C GLY A 95 16.12 -16.65 7.69
N ARG A 96 15.51 -16.26 6.58
CA ARG A 96 14.98 -17.19 5.58
C ARG A 96 15.70 -16.99 4.25
N PRO A 97 16.01 -18.10 3.54
CA PRO A 97 16.55 -17.99 2.19
C PRO A 97 15.45 -17.57 1.20
N GLY A 98 15.90 -16.99 0.09
CA GLY A 98 15.01 -16.64 -1.02
C GLY A 98 14.31 -15.30 -0.84
N LEU A 99 13.59 -14.93 -1.88
CA LEU A 99 12.80 -13.70 -1.96
C LEU A 99 11.33 -14.06 -2.21
N MET A 100 10.43 -13.31 -1.60
CA MET A 100 9.01 -13.42 -1.89
C MET A 100 8.63 -12.30 -2.86
N ASP A 101 8.07 -12.69 -4.00
CA ASP A 101 7.46 -11.79 -4.97
C ASP A 101 5.95 -11.85 -4.81
N VAL A 102 5.32 -10.70 -4.75
CA VAL A 102 3.86 -10.55 -4.72
C VAL A 102 3.46 -9.64 -5.86
N VAL A 103 2.50 -10.06 -6.65
CA VAL A 103 1.86 -9.21 -7.65
C VAL A 103 0.41 -9.00 -7.26
N GLY A 104 -0.07 -7.78 -7.40
CA GLY A 104 -1.40 -7.46 -6.97
C GLY A 104 -1.94 -6.19 -7.57
N GLN A 105 -3.12 -5.83 -7.14
CA GLN A 105 -3.82 -4.64 -7.57
C GLN A 105 -4.39 -3.91 -6.37
N PHE A 106 -4.15 -2.60 -6.31
CA PHE A 106 -4.84 -1.72 -5.38
C PHE A 106 -6.08 -1.13 -6.03
N ASN A 107 -7.17 -1.11 -5.27
CA ASN A 107 -8.38 -0.38 -5.60
C ASN A 107 -8.64 0.62 -4.47
N ASP A 108 -8.73 1.89 -4.81
CA ASP A 108 -8.75 2.98 -3.87
C ASP A 108 -9.97 3.86 -4.03
N GLU A 109 -10.51 4.30 -2.91
CA GLU A 109 -11.43 5.41 -2.81
C GLU A 109 -10.74 6.52 -2.02
N LEU A 110 -10.73 7.74 -2.57
CA LEU A 110 -10.06 8.88 -1.94
C LEU A 110 -11.03 10.04 -1.76
N GLU A 111 -10.72 10.89 -0.79
CA GLU A 111 -11.45 12.13 -0.53
C GLU A 111 -10.47 13.30 -0.48
N ARG A 112 -10.93 14.45 -0.99
CA ARG A 112 -10.20 15.71 -0.88
C ARG A 112 -10.34 16.23 0.55
N THR A 113 -9.22 16.64 1.14
CA THR A 113 -9.18 17.28 2.44
C THR A 113 -8.38 18.59 2.35
N PRO A 114 -8.43 19.47 3.38
CA PRO A 114 -7.56 20.66 3.40
C PRO A 114 -6.07 20.33 3.29
N ASP A 115 -5.68 19.11 3.69
CA ASP A 115 -4.29 18.64 3.65
C ASP A 115 -3.99 17.76 2.44
N GLY A 116 -4.84 17.81 1.41
CA GLY A 116 -4.67 17.04 0.18
C GLY A 116 -5.60 15.83 0.09
N TRP A 117 -5.37 15.01 -0.91
CA TRP A 117 -6.15 13.79 -1.12
C TRP A 117 -5.71 12.69 -0.17
N LYS A 118 -6.67 11.98 0.43
CA LYS A 118 -6.43 10.92 1.40
C LYS A 118 -7.24 9.68 1.05
N PHE A 119 -6.71 8.51 1.37
CA PHE A 119 -7.45 7.26 1.22
C PHE A 119 -8.59 7.18 2.23
N ALA A 120 -9.81 7.04 1.72
CA ALA A 120 -10.97 6.65 2.52
C ALA A 120 -11.02 5.13 2.67
N HIS A 121 -10.67 4.41 1.60
CA HIS A 121 -10.66 2.95 1.58
C HIS A 121 -9.62 2.48 0.57
N ARG A 122 -8.69 1.69 1.02
CA ARG A 122 -7.67 1.09 0.17
C ARG A 122 -7.73 -0.44 0.28
N THR A 123 -7.96 -1.11 -0.85
CA THR A 123 -8.07 -2.57 -0.91
C THR A 123 -6.93 -3.13 -1.75
N PHE A 124 -6.20 -4.10 -1.18
CA PHE A 124 -5.15 -4.82 -1.90
C PHE A 124 -5.64 -6.23 -2.26
N THR A 125 -5.70 -6.49 -3.57
CA THR A 125 -6.04 -7.80 -4.10
C THR A 125 -4.78 -8.49 -4.57
N ILE A 126 -4.43 -9.61 -3.94
CA ILE A 126 -3.27 -10.40 -4.31
C ILE A 126 -3.63 -11.23 -5.56
N LEU A 127 -2.87 -11.04 -6.64
CA LEU A 127 -3.04 -11.79 -7.88
C LEU A 127 -2.17 -13.04 -7.91
N GLY A 128 -1.02 -13.01 -7.27
CA GLY A 128 -0.12 -14.14 -7.17
C GLY A 128 1.06 -13.88 -6.27
N THR A 129 1.63 -14.97 -5.76
CA THR A 129 2.85 -14.94 -4.95
C THR A 129 3.83 -15.99 -5.44
N HIS A 130 5.10 -15.68 -5.31
CA HIS A 130 6.17 -16.61 -5.67
C HIS A 130 7.33 -16.43 -4.67
N VAL A 131 7.81 -17.56 -4.15
CA VAL A 131 9.00 -17.56 -3.29
C VAL A 131 10.12 -18.23 -4.10
N SER A 132 11.16 -17.45 -4.44
CA SER A 132 12.32 -17.98 -5.13
C SER A 132 13.21 -18.74 -4.16
N ALA A 133 13.75 -19.87 -4.63
CA ALA A 133 14.75 -20.60 -3.87
C ALA A 133 16.09 -19.85 -3.93
N GLU A 134 16.79 -19.79 -2.79
CA GLU A 134 18.17 -19.33 -2.77
C GLU A 134 19.07 -20.46 -3.25
N HIS A 135 19.88 -20.16 -4.26
CA HIS A 135 20.83 -21.15 -4.77
C HIS A 135 22.04 -21.22 -3.83
N ALA A 136 22.29 -22.41 -3.30
CA ALA A 136 23.51 -22.66 -2.57
C ALA A 136 24.72 -22.57 -3.50
N ARG A 137 25.80 -21.94 -3.06
CA ARG A 137 27.04 -21.80 -3.80
C ARG A 137 28.20 -22.35 -3.00
#